data_eec1b7ecf7362bd807481ce47a074674
#
_entry.id   eec1b7ecf7362bd807481ce47a074674
#
_cell.length_a   1.000
_cell.length_b   1.000
_cell.length_c   1.000
_cell.angle_alpha   90.00
_cell.angle_beta   90.00
_cell.angle_gamma   90.00
#
_symmetry.space_group_name_H-M   'P 1'
#
loop_
_entity.id
_entity.type
_entity.pdbx_description
1 polymer ?
#
loop_
_entity_poly.entity_id
_entity_poly.type
_entity_poly.pdbx_seq_one_letter_code
_entity_poly.pdbx_strand_id
1 'polypeptide(L)'
;ANMGSWLSNFSTYIPTLSGSRTLTTNYAIPVASLRVLGIMTNTPAVDAYRGAGRPEANYVMERLMDHIAEHVGIDRVEVRRRNLIRADQIPFTMVCGGTVDGGEMPELMEAALSRADMAGFAARRAESERKGRLRGFGFGMYLEQCGGGTDGGVDVRFREDGTILVLAAQQENGQGHRTTLTQILSDRLGFDADKIEIFQGDSAITPPGTTGGARMTPILGSAVAEVAAKTIDTARPHAAEALECAEEEVIFADGVFSSANTNHSITIEDLSPVSYTHLRAH
;
A
#
# COMPACT_ATOMS: atom_id res chain seq x y z
N ALA A 1 -22.00 9.69 13.66
CA ALA A 1 -22.00 8.62 12.65
C ALA A 1 -23.33 7.85 12.72
N ASN A 2 -23.93 7.58 11.58
CA ASN A 2 -25.05 6.66 11.46
C ASN A 2 -24.50 5.22 11.51
N MET A 3 -24.97 4.42 12.49
CA MET A 3 -24.48 3.05 12.71
C MET A 3 -25.38 1.98 12.07
N GLY A 4 -26.58 2.37 11.61
CA GLY A 4 -27.59 1.44 11.16
C GLY A 4 -28.38 0.81 12.32
N SER A 5 -29.07 -0.28 12.03
CA SER A 5 -29.99 -0.94 12.98
C SER A 5 -29.31 -1.95 13.90
N TRP A 6 -28.08 -2.35 13.61
CA TRP A 6 -27.27 -3.26 14.42
C TRP A 6 -25.77 -3.00 14.17
N LEU A 7 -24.91 -3.49 15.06
CA LEU A 7 -23.47 -3.32 14.97
C LEU A 7 -22.82 -4.55 14.35
N SER A 8 -22.07 -4.34 13.26
CA SER A 8 -21.16 -5.34 12.69
C SER A 8 -19.80 -5.34 13.42
N ASN A 9 -18.92 -6.27 13.08
CA ASN A 9 -17.62 -6.42 13.73
C ASN A 9 -16.75 -5.15 13.66
N PHE A 10 -16.81 -4.39 12.57
CA PHE A 10 -15.99 -3.20 12.35
C PHE A 10 -16.76 -1.89 12.42
N SER A 11 -18.08 -1.92 12.58
CA SER A 11 -18.91 -0.71 12.53
C SER A 11 -18.51 0.33 13.59
N THR A 12 -18.13 -0.11 14.78
CA THR A 12 -17.69 0.79 15.84
C THR A 12 -16.29 1.34 15.61
N TYR A 13 -15.40 0.52 15.03
CA TYR A 13 -14.02 0.90 14.75
C TYR A 13 -13.89 1.98 13.67
N ILE A 14 -14.71 1.90 12.61
CA ILE A 14 -14.61 2.77 11.44
C ILE A 14 -14.74 4.26 11.81
N PRO A 15 -15.85 4.73 12.41
CA PRO A 15 -16.01 6.16 12.71
C PRO A 15 -15.21 6.63 13.93
N THR A 16 -14.96 5.74 14.91
CA THR A 16 -14.38 6.14 16.19
C THR A 16 -12.86 6.16 16.18
N LEU A 17 -12.22 5.21 15.53
CA LEU A 17 -10.77 5.07 15.56
C LEU A 17 -10.15 5.35 14.20
N SER A 18 -10.60 4.68 13.15
CA SER A 18 -9.98 4.78 11.83
C SER A 18 -10.17 6.17 11.21
N GLY A 19 -11.39 6.69 11.19
CA GLY A 19 -11.70 8.02 10.68
C GLY A 19 -11.16 9.13 11.58
N SER A 20 -11.31 9.00 12.90
CA SER A 20 -10.90 10.05 13.82
C SER A 20 -9.40 10.31 13.83
N ARG A 21 -8.57 9.28 13.73
CA ARG A 21 -7.10 9.42 13.71
C ARG A 21 -6.57 10.15 12.47
N THR A 22 -7.35 10.21 11.42
CA THR A 22 -6.96 10.86 10.15
C THR A 22 -7.76 12.12 9.86
N LEU A 23 -8.52 12.65 10.82
CA LEU A 23 -9.51 13.70 10.56
C LEU A 23 -8.90 14.99 9.99
N THR A 24 -7.71 15.42 10.44
CA THR A 24 -7.06 16.62 9.88
C THR A 24 -6.42 16.38 8.52
N THR A 25 -6.39 15.14 8.06
CA THR A 25 -5.96 14.70 6.73
C THR A 25 -4.62 15.33 6.30
N ASN A 26 -4.59 15.99 5.16
CA ASN A 26 -3.39 16.59 4.56
C ASN A 26 -3.02 17.98 5.14
N TYR A 27 -3.71 18.45 6.17
CA TYR A 27 -3.59 19.82 6.64
C TYR A 27 -2.86 19.94 7.97
N ALA A 28 -1.94 20.91 8.04
CA ALA A 28 -1.16 21.23 9.24
C ALA A 28 -2.02 22.03 10.25
N ILE A 29 -3.02 21.36 10.82
CA ILE A 29 -3.94 21.94 11.80
C ILE A 29 -3.38 21.72 13.21
N PRO A 30 -3.08 22.79 13.96
CA PRO A 30 -2.42 22.65 15.27
C PRO A 30 -3.35 22.27 16.41
N VAL A 31 -4.65 22.52 16.27
CA VAL A 31 -5.65 22.29 17.33
C VAL A 31 -6.94 21.76 16.71
N ALA A 32 -7.46 20.67 17.25
CA ALA A 32 -8.77 20.16 16.90
C ALA A 32 -9.51 19.62 18.13
N SER A 33 -10.83 19.75 18.13
CA SER A 33 -11.71 19.08 19.08
C SER A 33 -12.64 18.16 18.32
N LEU A 34 -12.66 16.89 18.70
CA LEU A 34 -13.46 15.87 18.03
C LEU A 34 -14.34 15.14 19.03
N ARG A 35 -15.64 15.08 18.73
CA ARG A 35 -16.60 14.24 19.42
C ARG A 35 -17.31 13.33 18.43
N VAL A 36 -17.15 12.02 18.58
CA VAL A 36 -17.85 11.03 17.75
C VAL A 36 -19.05 10.48 18.50
N LEU A 37 -20.23 10.54 17.88
CA LEU A 37 -21.46 9.95 18.38
C LEU A 37 -21.93 8.87 17.40
N GLY A 38 -22.06 7.64 17.89
CA GLY A 38 -22.67 6.54 17.14
C GLY A 38 -24.19 6.54 17.37
N ILE A 39 -24.97 6.77 16.32
CA ILE A 39 -26.41 6.83 16.38
C ILE A 39 -27.01 5.60 15.70
N MET A 40 -27.77 4.82 16.46
CA MET A 40 -28.53 3.70 15.92
C MET A 40 -29.73 4.22 15.13
N THR A 41 -29.94 3.66 13.95
CA THR A 41 -31.02 4.06 13.03
C THR A 41 -31.65 2.83 12.39
N ASN A 42 -32.73 3.00 11.66
CA ASN A 42 -33.42 1.93 10.94
C ASN A 42 -32.88 1.70 9.52
N THR A 43 -31.65 2.14 9.24
CA THR A 43 -30.94 1.87 7.97
C THR A 43 -30.12 0.58 8.04
N PRO A 44 -29.62 0.03 6.93
CA PRO A 44 -28.65 -1.05 6.96
C PRO A 44 -27.46 -0.71 7.87
N ALA A 45 -26.87 -1.73 8.48
CA ALA A 45 -25.66 -1.58 9.27
C ALA A 45 -24.50 -1.04 8.43
N VAL A 46 -23.66 -0.21 9.03
CA VAL A 46 -22.39 0.19 8.43
C VAL A 46 -21.31 -0.81 8.75
N ASP A 47 -20.34 -0.95 7.85
CA ASP A 47 -19.17 -1.79 8.07
C ASP A 47 -17.96 -1.25 7.31
N ALA A 48 -16.83 -1.96 7.42
CA ALA A 48 -15.62 -1.59 6.73
C ALA A 48 -15.80 -1.70 5.20
N TYR A 49 -15.62 -0.59 4.51
CA TYR A 49 -15.49 -0.52 3.08
C TYR A 49 -14.11 0.05 2.72
N ARG A 50 -13.63 -0.16 1.51
CA ARG A 50 -12.33 0.32 1.03
C ARG A 50 -12.04 1.76 1.51
N GLY A 51 -10.93 1.95 2.26
CA GLY A 51 -10.58 3.20 2.94
C GLY A 51 -11.05 3.28 4.40
N ALA A 52 -12.14 2.60 4.79
CA ALA A 52 -12.52 2.30 6.17
C ALA A 52 -12.39 3.50 7.14
N GLY A 53 -13.21 4.52 6.98
CA GLY A 53 -13.24 5.74 7.80
C GLY A 53 -12.36 6.88 7.27
N ARG A 54 -11.35 6.61 6.42
CA ARG A 54 -10.56 7.70 5.80
C ARG A 54 -11.36 8.44 4.74
N PRO A 55 -12.18 7.80 3.86
CA PRO A 55 -13.07 8.55 2.97
C PRO A 55 -13.99 9.51 3.71
N GLU A 56 -14.57 9.07 4.83
CA GLU A 56 -15.46 9.88 5.66
C GLU A 56 -14.71 11.07 6.27
N ALA A 57 -13.51 10.84 6.81
CA ALA A 57 -12.66 11.90 7.37
C ALA A 57 -12.24 12.91 6.28
N ASN A 58 -11.80 12.43 5.13
CA ASN A 58 -11.45 13.28 3.99
C ASN A 58 -12.67 14.07 3.49
N TYR A 59 -13.83 13.44 3.36
CA TYR A 59 -15.05 14.15 2.96
C TYR A 59 -15.40 15.30 3.92
N VAL A 60 -15.40 15.02 5.23
CA VAL A 60 -15.69 16.04 6.25
C VAL A 60 -14.69 17.17 6.18
N MET A 61 -13.40 16.85 6.09
CA MET A 61 -12.34 17.86 6.06
C MET A 61 -12.40 18.70 4.79
N GLU A 62 -12.55 18.08 3.63
CA GLU A 62 -12.60 18.77 2.34
C GLU A 62 -13.83 19.67 2.22
N ARG A 63 -14.98 19.23 2.74
CA ARG A 63 -16.17 20.09 2.82
C ARG A 63 -15.97 21.24 3.80
N LEU A 64 -15.30 21.01 4.93
CA LEU A 64 -14.95 22.07 5.86
C LEU A 64 -14.04 23.11 5.23
N MET A 65 -13.03 22.68 4.45
CA MET A 65 -12.14 23.60 3.73
C MET A 65 -12.91 24.44 2.69
N ASP A 66 -13.89 23.88 2.00
CA ASP A 66 -14.77 24.65 1.10
C ASP A 66 -15.59 25.70 1.86
N HIS A 67 -16.18 25.34 3.00
CA HIS A 67 -16.94 26.28 3.83
C HIS A 67 -16.07 27.37 4.46
N ILE A 68 -14.85 27.03 4.88
CA ILE A 68 -13.88 28.02 5.36
C ILE A 68 -13.56 29.02 4.22
N ALA A 69 -13.25 28.51 3.03
CA ALA A 69 -12.95 29.34 1.86
C ALA A 69 -14.07 30.34 1.57
N GLU A 70 -15.30 29.85 1.56
CA GLU A 70 -16.51 30.69 1.36
C GLU A 70 -16.66 31.75 2.47
N HIS A 71 -16.52 31.32 3.74
CA HIS A 71 -16.71 32.20 4.90
C HIS A 71 -15.67 33.32 4.98
N VAL A 72 -14.40 33.01 4.68
CA VAL A 72 -13.30 34.01 4.73
C VAL A 72 -13.07 34.70 3.41
N GLY A 73 -13.81 34.39 2.35
CA GLY A 73 -13.73 35.05 1.04
C GLY A 73 -12.42 34.72 0.30
N ILE A 74 -11.82 33.56 0.51
CA ILE A 74 -10.58 33.12 -0.16
C ILE A 74 -10.92 31.98 -1.12
N ASP A 75 -10.18 31.89 -2.23
CA ASP A 75 -10.33 30.81 -3.18
C ASP A 75 -10.13 29.42 -2.53
N ARG A 76 -10.92 28.43 -2.92
CA ARG A 76 -10.89 27.08 -2.35
C ARG A 76 -9.55 26.37 -2.50
N VAL A 77 -8.87 26.59 -3.62
CA VAL A 77 -7.55 26.03 -3.85
C VAL A 77 -6.52 26.75 -2.98
N GLU A 78 -6.63 28.06 -2.87
CA GLU A 78 -5.71 28.88 -2.08
C GLU A 78 -5.80 28.60 -0.57
N VAL A 79 -7.00 28.35 -0.03
CA VAL A 79 -7.15 27.91 1.37
C VAL A 79 -6.41 26.59 1.61
N ARG A 80 -6.52 25.65 0.70
CA ARG A 80 -5.78 24.38 0.79
C ARG A 80 -4.28 24.59 0.69
N ARG A 81 -3.83 25.34 -0.30
CA ARG A 81 -2.40 25.66 -0.51
C ARG A 81 -1.72 26.22 0.75
N ARG A 82 -2.40 27.08 1.48
CA ARG A 82 -1.88 27.70 2.72
C ARG A 82 -1.79 26.73 3.90
N ASN A 83 -2.58 25.67 3.88
CA ASN A 83 -2.74 24.80 5.03
C ASN A 83 -2.19 23.36 4.82
N LEU A 84 -1.75 23.00 3.61
CA LEU A 84 -1.17 21.70 3.36
C LEU A 84 0.11 21.46 4.17
N ILE A 85 0.28 20.23 4.65
CA ILE A 85 1.53 19.76 5.24
C ILE A 85 2.61 19.81 4.16
N ARG A 86 3.73 20.47 4.43
CA ARG A 86 4.86 20.60 3.51
C ARG A 86 5.90 19.50 3.76
N ALA A 87 6.70 19.19 2.76
CA ALA A 87 7.76 18.16 2.84
C ALA A 87 8.76 18.43 3.99
N ASP A 88 9.06 19.71 4.29
CA ASP A 88 9.94 20.10 5.39
C ASP A 88 9.35 19.87 6.80
N GLN A 89 8.07 19.57 6.89
CA GLN A 89 7.37 19.25 8.13
C GLN A 89 7.23 17.73 8.39
N ILE A 90 7.59 16.90 7.42
CA ILE A 90 7.48 15.44 7.52
C ILE A 90 8.70 14.85 8.25
N PRO A 91 8.52 13.93 9.21
CA PRO A 91 7.25 13.34 9.65
C PRO A 91 6.39 14.30 10.47
N PHE A 92 5.11 14.40 10.11
CA PHE A 92 4.15 15.31 10.75
C PHE A 92 3.15 14.51 11.59
N THR A 93 3.11 14.77 12.90
CA THR A 93 2.11 14.18 13.79
C THR A 93 0.84 15.01 13.78
N MET A 94 -0.24 14.45 13.26
CA MET A 94 -1.55 15.07 13.26
C MET A 94 -2.09 15.22 14.68
N VAL A 95 -2.81 16.29 14.96
CA VAL A 95 -3.43 16.53 16.27
C VAL A 95 -4.39 15.41 16.72
N CYS A 96 -4.92 14.63 15.78
CA CYS A 96 -5.77 13.48 16.05
C CYS A 96 -5.01 12.15 16.23
N GLY A 97 -3.68 12.16 16.21
CA GLY A 97 -2.80 11.03 16.57
C GLY A 97 -2.29 10.17 15.42
N GLY A 98 -2.62 10.47 14.17
CA GLY A 98 -1.98 9.85 13.00
C GLY A 98 -0.64 10.52 12.69
N THR A 99 0.26 9.82 12.00
CA THR A 99 1.52 10.39 11.51
C THR A 99 1.56 10.33 9.98
N VAL A 100 1.88 11.45 9.37
CA VAL A 100 2.19 11.55 7.94
C VAL A 100 3.71 11.40 7.82
N ASP A 101 4.15 10.33 7.20
CA ASP A 101 5.55 9.92 7.12
C ASP A 101 6.16 10.10 5.72
N GLY A 102 5.38 10.54 4.76
CA GLY A 102 5.83 10.80 3.40
C GLY A 102 4.83 11.59 2.57
N GLY A 103 5.27 12.07 1.43
CA GLY A 103 4.47 12.76 0.43
C GLY A 103 4.88 14.22 0.19
N GLU A 104 4.60 14.68 -1.02
CA GLU A 104 4.80 16.05 -1.49
C GLU A 104 3.43 16.65 -1.83
N MET A 105 2.66 16.97 -0.79
CA MET A 105 1.24 17.30 -0.94
C MET A 105 1.00 18.61 -1.72
N PRO A 106 1.76 19.69 -1.52
CA PRO A 106 1.63 20.89 -2.34
C PRO A 106 1.92 20.61 -3.82
N GLU A 107 2.97 19.89 -4.12
CA GLU A 107 3.41 19.55 -5.46
C GLU A 107 2.38 18.65 -6.17
N LEU A 108 1.84 17.66 -5.44
CA LEU A 108 0.76 16.80 -5.94
C LEU A 108 -0.49 17.62 -6.29
N MET A 109 -0.85 18.58 -5.44
CA MET A 109 -1.98 19.47 -5.69
C MET A 109 -1.76 20.29 -6.97
N GLU A 110 -0.60 20.96 -7.11
CA GLU A 110 -0.28 21.77 -8.29
C GLU A 110 -0.24 20.92 -9.57
N ALA A 111 0.31 19.72 -9.52
CA ALA A 111 0.31 18.80 -10.64
C ALA A 111 -1.12 18.39 -11.06
N ALA A 112 -2.01 18.14 -10.10
CA ALA A 112 -3.42 17.82 -10.37
C ALA A 112 -4.16 19.03 -11.00
N LEU A 113 -3.96 20.22 -10.47
CA LEU A 113 -4.56 21.45 -10.99
C LEU A 113 -4.09 21.76 -12.42
N SER A 114 -2.80 21.59 -12.68
CA SER A 114 -2.22 21.74 -14.01
C SER A 114 -2.80 20.74 -15.01
N ARG A 115 -2.86 19.46 -14.66
CA ARG A 115 -3.43 18.41 -15.52
C ARG A 115 -4.92 18.61 -15.78
N ALA A 116 -5.66 19.16 -14.82
CA ALA A 116 -7.07 19.49 -14.96
C ALA A 116 -7.29 20.80 -15.78
N ASP A 117 -6.23 21.47 -16.17
CA ASP A 117 -6.29 22.80 -16.81
C ASP A 117 -7.22 23.75 -16.04
N MET A 118 -6.94 23.96 -14.76
CA MET A 118 -7.76 24.83 -13.92
C MET A 118 -7.77 26.28 -14.41
N ALA A 119 -6.68 26.75 -15.01
CA ALA A 119 -6.63 28.08 -15.61
C ALA A 119 -7.67 28.30 -16.71
N GLY A 120 -7.95 27.25 -17.52
CA GLY A 120 -8.96 27.28 -18.58
C GLY A 120 -10.39 26.96 -18.10
N PHE A 121 -10.61 26.68 -16.80
CA PHE A 121 -11.94 26.26 -16.31
C PHE A 121 -13.04 27.30 -16.53
N ALA A 122 -12.76 28.59 -16.29
CA ALA A 122 -13.73 29.67 -16.47
C ALA A 122 -14.23 29.76 -17.91
N ALA A 123 -13.34 29.62 -18.89
CA ALA A 123 -13.69 29.62 -20.30
C ALA A 123 -14.55 28.39 -20.66
N ARG A 124 -14.19 27.21 -20.18
CA ARG A 124 -14.97 25.98 -20.38
C ARG A 124 -16.35 26.05 -19.73
N ARG A 125 -16.47 26.72 -18.59
CA ARG A 125 -17.74 26.93 -17.91
C ARG A 125 -18.65 27.85 -18.73
N ALA A 126 -18.14 28.99 -19.17
CA ALA A 126 -18.88 29.93 -20.03
C ALA A 126 -19.33 29.29 -21.35
N GLU A 127 -18.50 28.43 -21.96
CA GLU A 127 -18.87 27.67 -23.16
C GLU A 127 -20.00 26.67 -22.89
N SER A 128 -19.97 26.02 -21.72
CA SER A 128 -21.06 25.12 -21.33
C SER A 128 -22.37 25.86 -21.12
N GLU A 129 -22.33 27.02 -20.46
CA GLU A 129 -23.50 27.88 -20.23
C GLU A 129 -24.11 28.36 -21.55
N ARG A 130 -23.31 28.76 -22.54
CA ARG A 130 -23.79 29.12 -23.90
C ARG A 130 -24.52 27.95 -24.60
N LYS A 131 -24.17 26.70 -24.22
CA LYS A 131 -24.82 25.49 -24.73
C LYS A 131 -25.96 25.01 -23.84
N GLY A 132 -26.45 25.82 -22.91
CA GLY A 132 -27.50 25.46 -21.96
C GLY A 132 -27.13 24.35 -20.98
N ARG A 133 -25.83 24.18 -20.66
CA ARG A 133 -25.32 23.17 -19.75
C ARG A 133 -24.63 23.83 -18.55
N LEU A 134 -24.71 23.17 -17.39
CA LEU A 134 -23.96 23.55 -16.23
C LEU A 134 -22.63 22.78 -16.18
N ARG A 135 -21.55 23.47 -15.81
CA ARG A 135 -20.26 22.84 -15.57
C ARG A 135 -19.81 23.14 -14.14
N GLY A 136 -19.64 22.08 -13.36
CA GLY A 136 -19.11 22.13 -12.01
C GLY A 136 -17.63 21.77 -11.93
N PHE A 137 -17.01 22.17 -10.84
CA PHE A 137 -15.68 21.79 -10.44
C PHE A 137 -15.72 21.29 -9.00
N GLY A 138 -15.15 20.12 -8.75
CA GLY A 138 -14.89 19.57 -7.43
C GLY A 138 -13.40 19.33 -7.26
N PHE A 139 -12.89 19.63 -6.09
CA PHE A 139 -11.50 19.40 -5.71
C PHE A 139 -11.42 18.88 -4.29
N GLY A 140 -10.54 17.93 -4.06
CA GLY A 140 -10.26 17.38 -2.74
C GLY A 140 -8.88 16.75 -2.69
N MET A 141 -8.22 16.88 -1.55
CA MET A 141 -7.00 16.15 -1.23
C MET A 141 -7.37 14.91 -0.42
N TYR A 142 -6.75 13.78 -0.72
CA TYR A 142 -7.02 12.53 -0.03
C TYR A 142 -5.78 12.01 0.67
N LEU A 143 -5.93 11.65 1.94
CA LEU A 143 -4.91 10.97 2.73
C LEU A 143 -5.36 9.53 2.98
N GLU A 144 -4.53 8.56 2.60
CA GLU A 144 -4.70 7.16 2.93
C GLU A 144 -3.55 6.68 3.80
N GLN A 145 -3.86 5.85 4.75
CA GLN A 145 -2.87 5.15 5.56
C GLN A 145 -2.71 3.72 5.04
N CYS A 146 -1.53 3.42 4.51
CA CYS A 146 -1.15 2.07 4.11
C CYS A 146 -0.32 1.41 5.21
N GLY A 147 -0.58 0.12 5.50
CA GLY A 147 0.18 -0.61 6.50
C GLY A 147 -0.39 -0.52 7.91
N GLY A 148 0.46 -0.70 8.89
CA GLY A 148 0.09 -0.76 10.30
C GLY A 148 -0.23 -2.20 10.73
N GLY A 149 0.79 -2.90 11.18
CA GLY A 149 0.77 -4.29 11.62
C GLY A 149 1.89 -5.08 10.94
N THR A 150 2.43 -6.01 11.69
CA THR A 150 3.52 -6.91 11.25
C THR A 150 3.05 -8.36 11.23
N ASP A 151 1.74 -8.59 11.37
CA ASP A 151 1.13 -9.91 11.36
C ASP A 151 0.99 -10.42 9.92
N GLY A 152 1.97 -11.15 9.48
CA GLY A 152 1.98 -11.75 8.17
C GLY A 152 3.34 -12.34 7.84
N GLY A 153 3.35 -13.30 6.95
CA GLY A 153 4.57 -13.96 6.54
C GLY A 153 4.35 -14.86 5.35
N VAL A 154 5.44 -15.36 4.83
CA VAL A 154 5.45 -16.35 3.76
C VAL A 154 6.31 -17.52 4.17
N ASP A 155 5.91 -18.71 3.72
CA ASP A 155 6.71 -19.94 3.74
C ASP A 155 7.00 -20.29 2.28
N VAL A 156 8.26 -20.32 1.89
CA VAL A 156 8.69 -20.59 0.52
C VAL A 156 9.33 -21.97 0.45
N ARG A 157 8.86 -22.79 -0.46
CA ARG A 157 9.30 -24.17 -0.64
C ARG A 157 9.72 -24.40 -2.08
N PHE A 158 10.96 -24.81 -2.25
CA PHE A 158 11.44 -25.33 -3.51
C PHE A 158 11.03 -26.79 -3.63
N ARG A 159 10.43 -27.17 -4.75
CA ARG A 159 9.95 -28.52 -5.01
C ARG A 159 10.92 -29.27 -5.92
N GLU A 160 10.89 -30.60 -5.83
CA GLU A 160 11.72 -31.49 -6.65
C GLU A 160 11.42 -31.40 -8.17
N ASP A 161 10.23 -30.92 -8.53
CA ASP A 161 9.81 -30.70 -9.90
C ASP A 161 10.34 -29.36 -10.48
N GLY A 162 11.17 -28.64 -9.74
CA GLY A 162 11.73 -27.36 -10.15
C GLY A 162 10.77 -26.18 -10.02
N THR A 163 9.67 -26.33 -9.30
CA THR A 163 8.74 -25.23 -9.00
C THR A 163 8.94 -24.64 -7.61
N ILE A 164 8.48 -23.42 -7.40
CA ILE A 164 8.45 -22.76 -6.10
C ILE A 164 7.00 -22.65 -5.61
N LEU A 165 6.73 -23.14 -4.39
CA LEU A 165 5.47 -22.91 -3.70
C LEU A 165 5.66 -21.84 -2.63
N VAL A 166 4.86 -20.78 -2.69
CA VAL A 166 4.79 -19.73 -1.68
C VAL A 166 3.48 -19.85 -0.93
N LEU A 167 3.54 -20.20 0.34
CA LEU A 167 2.39 -20.20 1.25
C LEU A 167 2.32 -18.82 1.91
N ALA A 168 1.35 -18.00 1.55
CA ALA A 168 1.20 -16.66 2.10
C ALA A 168 0.10 -16.59 3.15
N ALA A 169 0.36 -15.88 4.25
CA ALA A 169 -0.49 -15.82 5.43
C ALA A 169 -1.87 -15.21 5.17
N GLN A 170 -1.95 -14.20 4.30
CA GLN A 170 -3.17 -13.46 4.05
C GLN A 170 -3.84 -13.92 2.77
N GLN A 171 -5.17 -14.04 2.82
CA GLN A 171 -5.96 -14.45 1.66
C GLN A 171 -6.10 -13.35 0.61
N GLU A 172 -6.26 -13.75 -0.63
CA GLU A 172 -6.62 -12.88 -1.72
C GLU A 172 -8.14 -12.68 -1.80
N ASN A 173 -8.54 -11.41 -1.97
CA ASN A 173 -9.92 -10.99 -2.16
C ASN A 173 -10.12 -10.27 -3.52
N GLY A 174 -9.26 -10.55 -4.51
CA GLY A 174 -9.27 -9.91 -5.83
C GLY A 174 -8.28 -8.74 -5.98
N GLN A 175 -7.37 -8.50 -5.01
CA GLN A 175 -6.38 -7.43 -5.08
C GLN A 175 -5.08 -7.79 -5.82
N GLY A 176 -4.98 -8.99 -6.39
CA GLY A 176 -3.89 -9.39 -7.27
C GLY A 176 -2.60 -9.81 -6.56
N HIS A 177 -2.68 -10.36 -5.36
CA HIS A 177 -1.50 -10.80 -4.60
C HIS A 177 -0.69 -11.86 -5.35
N ARG A 178 -1.34 -12.83 -5.99
CA ARG A 178 -0.65 -13.87 -6.76
C ARG A 178 0.29 -13.24 -7.77
N THR A 179 -0.22 -12.36 -8.61
CA THR A 179 0.58 -11.67 -9.62
C THR A 179 1.71 -10.87 -8.99
N THR A 180 1.39 -10.04 -7.98
CA THR A 180 2.39 -9.14 -7.37
C THR A 180 3.51 -9.92 -6.67
N LEU A 181 3.18 -10.95 -5.89
CA LEU A 181 4.18 -11.75 -5.17
C LEU A 181 5.03 -12.59 -6.12
N THR A 182 4.42 -13.15 -7.18
CA THR A 182 5.15 -13.84 -8.25
C THR A 182 6.14 -12.90 -8.92
N GLN A 183 5.73 -11.69 -9.29
CA GLN A 183 6.63 -10.70 -9.90
C GLN A 183 7.82 -10.37 -8.99
N ILE A 184 7.56 -10.07 -7.70
CA ILE A 184 8.63 -9.74 -6.75
C ILE A 184 9.63 -10.89 -6.62
N LEU A 185 9.14 -12.12 -6.50
CA LEU A 185 10.02 -13.28 -6.33
C LEU A 185 10.79 -13.58 -7.62
N SER A 186 10.12 -13.54 -8.76
CA SER A 186 10.72 -13.71 -10.09
C SER A 186 11.82 -12.66 -10.34
N ASP A 187 11.52 -11.38 -10.12
CA ASP A 187 12.49 -10.29 -10.31
C ASP A 187 13.71 -10.42 -9.40
N ARG A 188 13.50 -10.86 -8.14
CA ARG A 188 14.58 -11.00 -7.17
C ARG A 188 15.46 -12.22 -7.38
N LEU A 189 14.88 -13.33 -7.79
CA LEU A 189 15.59 -14.59 -7.98
C LEU A 189 16.00 -14.83 -9.45
N GLY A 190 15.48 -14.04 -10.40
CA GLY A 190 15.63 -14.36 -11.83
C GLY A 190 14.97 -15.69 -12.22
N PHE A 191 13.95 -16.09 -11.46
CA PHE A 191 13.24 -17.36 -11.61
C PHE A 191 12.04 -17.19 -12.53
N ASP A 192 11.75 -18.24 -13.35
CA ASP A 192 10.59 -18.20 -14.25
C ASP A 192 9.29 -18.03 -13.47
N ALA A 193 8.54 -16.98 -13.78
CA ALA A 193 7.27 -16.65 -13.13
C ALA A 193 6.23 -17.79 -13.26
N ASP A 194 6.24 -18.52 -14.35
CA ASP A 194 5.31 -19.65 -14.59
C ASP A 194 5.60 -20.86 -13.70
N LYS A 195 6.78 -20.91 -13.09
CA LYS A 195 7.18 -21.92 -12.11
C LYS A 195 6.92 -21.53 -10.65
N ILE A 196 6.33 -20.35 -10.40
CA ILE A 196 6.04 -19.85 -9.04
C ILE A 196 4.55 -19.97 -8.76
N GLU A 197 4.20 -20.80 -7.79
CA GLU A 197 2.83 -20.98 -7.30
C GLU A 197 2.63 -20.21 -5.99
N ILE A 198 1.67 -19.29 -5.96
CA ILE A 198 1.24 -18.59 -4.74
C ILE A 198 -0.02 -19.24 -4.21
N PHE A 199 0.04 -19.76 -2.98
CA PHE A 199 -1.08 -20.41 -2.32
C PHE A 199 -1.51 -19.64 -1.07
N GLN A 200 -2.80 -19.38 -0.94
CA GLN A 200 -3.39 -18.53 0.12
C GLN A 200 -4.77 -19.07 0.52
N GLY A 201 -5.18 -18.79 1.76
CA GLY A 201 -6.56 -18.97 2.21
C GLY A 201 -6.92 -20.35 2.75
N ASP A 202 -5.95 -21.19 3.05
CA ASP A 202 -6.17 -22.46 3.74
C ASP A 202 -5.46 -22.45 5.11
N SER A 203 -6.24 -22.33 6.17
CA SER A 203 -5.72 -22.24 7.53
C SER A 203 -5.03 -23.52 8.04
N ALA A 204 -5.15 -24.64 7.31
CA ALA A 204 -4.47 -25.88 7.67
C ALA A 204 -3.00 -25.89 7.26
N ILE A 205 -2.64 -25.10 6.23
CA ILE A 205 -1.30 -25.15 5.64
C ILE A 205 -0.64 -23.77 5.48
N THR A 206 -1.42 -22.68 5.38
CA THR A 206 -0.85 -21.33 5.30
C THR A 206 -0.56 -20.77 6.69
N PRO A 207 0.47 -19.92 6.83
CA PRO A 207 0.68 -19.17 8.07
C PRO A 207 -0.57 -18.34 8.44
N PRO A 208 -0.78 -18.03 9.74
CA PRO A 208 -1.88 -17.19 10.15
C PRO A 208 -1.69 -15.73 9.69
N GLY A 209 -2.79 -15.07 9.31
CA GLY A 209 -2.74 -13.66 8.92
C GLY A 209 -4.11 -13.12 8.53
N THR A 210 -4.25 -11.80 8.56
CA THR A 210 -5.50 -11.11 8.26
C THR A 210 -5.32 -10.14 7.10
N THR A 211 -6.17 -10.24 6.09
CA THR A 211 -6.20 -9.29 4.96
C THR A 211 -7.01 -8.06 5.34
N GLY A 212 -6.40 -6.87 5.23
CA GLY A 212 -7.07 -5.59 5.48
C GLY A 212 -6.09 -4.42 5.60
N GLY A 213 -6.62 -3.19 5.54
CA GLY A 213 -5.87 -1.97 5.82
C GLY A 213 -4.82 -1.57 4.78
N ALA A 214 -4.96 -1.97 3.52
CA ALA A 214 -4.02 -1.67 2.42
C ALA A 214 -2.56 -2.04 2.73
N ARG A 215 -2.33 -3.08 3.54
CA ARG A 215 -1.01 -3.44 4.08
C ARG A 215 -0.39 -4.69 3.47
N MET A 216 -1.17 -5.46 2.72
CA MET A 216 -0.72 -6.81 2.31
C MET A 216 0.46 -6.80 1.35
N THR A 217 0.45 -5.95 0.33
CA THR A 217 1.60 -5.84 -0.58
C THR A 217 2.87 -5.36 0.14
N PRO A 218 2.83 -4.34 1.01
CA PRO A 218 4.00 -4.00 1.83
C PRO A 218 4.49 -5.16 2.71
N ILE A 219 3.61 -5.86 3.43
CA ILE A 219 4.01 -6.93 4.36
C ILE A 219 4.49 -8.16 3.61
N LEU A 220 3.64 -8.74 2.76
CA LEU A 220 3.97 -9.96 2.03
C LEU A 220 5.09 -9.74 1.01
N GLY A 221 5.08 -8.59 0.32
CA GLY A 221 6.13 -8.25 -0.63
C GLY A 221 7.49 -8.08 0.04
N SER A 222 7.54 -7.46 1.22
CA SER A 222 8.77 -7.37 2.02
C SER A 222 9.24 -8.76 2.48
N ALA A 223 8.31 -9.59 2.97
CA ALA A 223 8.64 -10.95 3.39
C ALA A 223 9.16 -11.80 2.21
N VAL A 224 8.55 -11.71 1.04
CA VAL A 224 9.02 -12.38 -0.19
C VAL A 224 10.41 -11.88 -0.60
N ALA A 225 10.63 -10.58 -0.56
CA ALA A 225 11.94 -9.99 -0.89
C ALA A 225 13.04 -10.43 0.11
N GLU A 226 12.70 -10.54 1.39
CA GLU A 226 13.61 -11.06 2.42
C GLU A 226 13.93 -12.54 2.22
N VAL A 227 12.91 -13.36 1.91
CA VAL A 227 13.15 -14.77 1.59
C VAL A 227 14.02 -14.90 0.36
N ALA A 228 13.79 -14.12 -0.69
CA ALA A 228 14.64 -14.15 -1.89
C ALA A 228 16.10 -13.84 -1.55
N ALA A 229 16.36 -12.82 -0.74
CA ALA A 229 17.71 -12.49 -0.29
C ALA A 229 18.34 -13.65 0.50
N LYS A 230 17.63 -14.22 1.47
CA LYS A 230 18.09 -15.38 2.24
C LYS A 230 18.34 -16.60 1.37
N THR A 231 17.52 -16.81 0.34
CA THR A 231 17.71 -17.88 -0.63
C THR A 231 19.03 -17.72 -1.38
N ILE A 232 19.30 -16.52 -1.89
CA ILE A 232 20.57 -16.22 -2.59
C ILE A 232 21.76 -16.45 -1.66
N ASP A 233 21.70 -15.94 -0.43
CA ASP A 233 22.78 -16.11 0.56
C ASP A 233 23.01 -17.56 0.91
N THR A 234 21.94 -18.35 1.08
CA THR A 234 22.04 -19.79 1.36
C THR A 234 22.56 -20.58 0.15
N ALA A 235 22.25 -20.15 -1.06
CA ALA A 235 22.73 -20.75 -2.29
C ALA A 235 24.23 -20.48 -2.58
N ARG A 236 24.74 -19.37 -2.08
CA ARG A 236 26.09 -18.87 -2.39
C ARG A 236 27.21 -19.89 -2.13
N PRO A 237 27.28 -20.59 -0.96
CA PRO A 237 28.28 -21.64 -0.73
C PRO A 237 28.21 -22.79 -1.76
N HIS A 238 27.00 -23.21 -2.11
CA HIS A 238 26.81 -24.27 -3.10
C HIS A 238 27.20 -23.82 -4.52
N ALA A 239 26.91 -22.56 -4.83
CA ALA A 239 27.36 -21.96 -6.09
C ALA A 239 28.91 -21.86 -6.14
N ALA A 240 29.55 -21.51 -5.03
CA ALA A 240 31.01 -21.46 -4.91
C ALA A 240 31.65 -22.84 -5.18
N GLU A 241 31.07 -23.88 -4.58
CA GLU A 241 31.49 -25.26 -4.84
C GLU A 241 31.33 -25.65 -6.31
N ALA A 242 30.18 -25.37 -6.92
CA ALA A 242 29.90 -25.68 -8.31
C ALA A 242 30.76 -24.87 -9.31
N LEU A 243 31.16 -23.65 -8.93
CA LEU A 243 32.00 -22.76 -9.73
C LEU A 243 33.51 -22.97 -9.46
N GLU A 244 33.88 -23.83 -8.50
CA GLU A 244 35.26 -24.08 -8.06
C GLU A 244 35.99 -22.79 -7.67
N CYS A 245 35.32 -21.87 -6.93
CA CYS A 245 35.85 -20.60 -6.48
C CYS A 245 35.56 -20.32 -5.00
N ALA A 246 36.16 -19.27 -4.44
CA ALA A 246 35.85 -18.85 -3.08
C ALA A 246 34.46 -18.20 -3.01
N GLU A 247 33.77 -18.33 -1.88
CA GLU A 247 32.42 -17.79 -1.70
C GLU A 247 32.35 -16.27 -1.92
N GLU A 248 33.39 -15.56 -1.51
CA GLU A 248 33.52 -14.10 -1.66
C GLU A 248 33.64 -13.66 -3.12
N GLU A 249 34.02 -14.57 -4.02
CA GLU A 249 34.15 -14.32 -5.45
C GLU A 249 32.84 -14.55 -6.20
N VAL A 250 31.82 -15.14 -5.55
CA VAL A 250 30.54 -15.43 -6.18
C VAL A 250 29.69 -14.17 -6.29
N ILE A 251 29.33 -13.84 -7.52
CA ILE A 251 28.41 -12.75 -7.88
C ILE A 251 27.07 -13.37 -8.30
N PHE A 252 25.98 -12.79 -7.79
CA PHE A 252 24.61 -13.15 -8.23
C PHE A 252 23.99 -11.98 -8.97
N ALA A 253 23.51 -12.22 -10.17
CA ALA A 253 22.77 -11.27 -10.98
C ALA A 253 21.77 -12.01 -11.89
N ASP A 254 20.55 -11.51 -11.98
CA ASP A 254 19.51 -11.99 -12.89
C ASP A 254 19.33 -13.52 -12.87
N GLY A 255 19.31 -14.11 -11.68
CA GLY A 255 19.12 -15.56 -11.48
C GLY A 255 20.35 -16.41 -11.69
N VAL A 256 21.52 -15.83 -11.95
CA VAL A 256 22.74 -16.55 -12.27
C VAL A 256 23.85 -16.24 -11.27
N PHE A 257 24.47 -17.29 -10.75
CA PHE A 257 25.72 -17.20 -10.01
C PHE A 257 26.90 -17.33 -10.98
N SER A 258 27.87 -16.45 -10.84
CA SER A 258 29.08 -16.41 -11.63
C SER A 258 30.28 -15.95 -10.81
N SER A 259 31.50 -16.14 -11.31
CA SER A 259 32.71 -15.57 -10.75
C SER A 259 33.60 -15.03 -11.87
N ALA A 260 34.24 -13.89 -11.61
CA ALA A 260 35.19 -13.30 -12.57
C ALA A 260 36.41 -14.18 -12.85
N ASN A 261 36.70 -15.14 -11.98
CA ASN A 261 37.85 -16.02 -12.04
C ASN A 261 37.58 -17.34 -12.76
N THR A 262 36.34 -17.60 -13.16
CA THR A 262 35.92 -18.80 -13.88
C THR A 262 35.09 -18.43 -15.10
N ASN A 263 35.09 -19.28 -16.15
CA ASN A 263 34.21 -19.13 -17.31
C ASN A 263 32.88 -19.89 -17.10
N HIS A 264 32.62 -20.36 -15.87
CA HIS A 264 31.42 -21.10 -15.54
C HIS A 264 30.37 -20.20 -14.90
N SER A 265 29.12 -20.52 -15.11
CA SER A 265 27.99 -19.92 -14.42
C SER A 265 26.96 -21.01 -14.11
N ILE A 266 26.15 -20.82 -13.07
CA ILE A 266 25.09 -21.74 -12.68
C ILE A 266 23.84 -20.96 -12.32
N THR A 267 22.71 -21.39 -12.77
CA THR A 267 21.44 -20.74 -12.43
C THR A 267 20.97 -21.13 -11.02
N ILE A 268 20.19 -20.28 -10.38
CA ILE A 268 19.56 -20.61 -9.13
C ILE A 268 18.57 -21.77 -9.28
N GLU A 269 17.98 -21.95 -10.45
CA GLU A 269 17.12 -23.09 -10.77
C GLU A 269 17.90 -24.41 -10.76
N ASP A 270 19.10 -24.44 -11.32
CA ASP A 270 19.95 -25.64 -11.36
C ASP A 270 20.49 -26.03 -9.97
N LEU A 271 20.67 -25.05 -9.08
CA LEU A 271 21.03 -25.28 -7.68
C LEU A 271 19.86 -25.74 -6.80
N SER A 272 18.63 -25.43 -7.18
CA SER A 272 17.43 -25.64 -6.39
C SER A 272 17.20 -27.10 -5.91
N PRO A 273 17.47 -28.16 -6.71
CA PRO A 273 17.25 -29.53 -6.26
C PRO A 273 18.17 -30.00 -5.13
N VAL A 274 19.29 -29.29 -4.91
CA VAL A 274 20.38 -29.78 -4.05
C VAL A 274 20.30 -29.23 -2.62
N SER A 275 19.66 -28.06 -2.38
CA SER A 275 19.94 -27.27 -1.19
C SER A 275 18.77 -26.78 -0.34
N TYR A 276 17.52 -26.87 -0.79
CA TYR A 276 16.45 -26.11 -0.12
C TYR A 276 15.26 -26.94 0.31
N THR A 277 15.07 -27.11 1.59
CA THR A 277 13.85 -27.70 2.09
C THR A 277 12.84 -26.68 2.62
N HIS A 278 13.24 -25.64 3.36
CA HIS A 278 12.32 -24.62 3.87
C HIS A 278 13.01 -23.32 4.25
N LEU A 279 12.53 -22.20 3.71
CA LEU A 279 12.88 -20.85 4.16
C LEU A 279 11.61 -20.12 4.63
N ARG A 280 11.66 -19.51 5.83
CA ARG A 280 10.57 -18.73 6.40
C ARG A 280 11.00 -17.31 6.66
N ALA A 281 10.16 -16.32 6.27
CA ALA A 281 10.24 -14.94 6.71
C ALA A 281 8.92 -14.48 7.34
N HIS A 282 9.02 -13.71 8.40
CA HIS A 282 7.90 -13.16 9.16
C HIS A 282 7.91 -11.64 9.12
#